data_f473008faa081975a2fbe04f0a995e95
#
_entry.id   f473008faa081975a2fbe04f0a995e95
#
_cell.length_a   1.000
_cell.length_b   1.000
_cell.length_c   1.000
_cell.angle_alpha   90.00
_cell.angle_beta   90.00
_cell.angle_gamma   90.00
#
_symmetry.space_group_name_H-M   'P 1'
#
loop_
_entity.id
_entity.type
_entity.pdbx_description
1 polymer ?
#
loop_
_entity_poly.entity_id
_entity_poly.type
_entity_poly.pdbx_seq_one_letter_code
_entity_poly.pdbx_strand_id
1 'polypeptide(L)'
;MSKYDIIVLGSGPGGYVTAIRASQLGFKTAVVEKESLGGVCLNWGCIPTKALLKSAQVFEYLKHAEDYGLKVKDAEHDFDAVVKRSRGVADGMSNGVKFLMKKNKIDVIEGYGKVKPGKIIDVDGKEYAADHIIIATGARSRELPSLPQDGKKVIGYRQAMTLEKQPKKMIVVGSGAIGVEFAYFYNSMGTEVTIVEYMPKIVPVEDDEVSKQLERSFKKSGIKIMTSAEVTSVDTSGEGVKATVKTKKGEEVLEADIVLSAVGIKSNIENIGLEDVGIAVDRDKILVNDYYQTNIPGYYAIGDVTPGQALAHVASAEGILCVEKIAGQHVEALDYGNIPGCTYCSPEIASVGLTEAQAKEQGLDVRIGKFPFSASGKASAGGNKDGFVKVIFDAKYGEWLGCHMIGAGVTDMIAEAVLGRKLETTGHEVLKAVHPHPTMSEAVMEAVADAYDEVIHL
;
A
#
# COMPACT_ATOMS: atom_id res chain seq x y z
N MET A 1 38.63 -7.06 6.66
CA MET A 1 37.37 -6.66 6.03
C MET A 1 36.62 -7.92 5.62
N SER A 2 35.41 -8.13 6.11
CA SER A 2 34.58 -9.27 5.70
C SER A 2 34.09 -9.05 4.28
N LYS A 3 34.22 -10.04 3.39
CA LYS A 3 33.77 -9.94 2.01
C LYS A 3 32.52 -10.81 1.79
N TYR A 4 31.52 -10.22 1.13
CA TYR A 4 30.28 -10.85 0.66
C TYR A 4 30.20 -10.79 -0.86
N ASP A 5 29.37 -11.63 -1.46
CA ASP A 5 29.02 -11.48 -2.85
C ASP A 5 27.96 -10.36 -3.00
N ILE A 6 26.96 -10.35 -2.10
CA ILE A 6 25.88 -9.35 -2.10
C ILE A 6 25.68 -8.80 -0.68
N ILE A 7 25.59 -7.47 -0.54
CA ILE A 7 25.08 -6.81 0.65
C ILE A 7 23.83 -6.00 0.28
N VAL A 8 22.74 -6.24 1.02
CA VAL A 8 21.50 -5.48 0.89
C VAL A 8 21.39 -4.47 2.02
N LEU A 9 21.23 -3.19 1.68
CA LEU A 9 21.08 -2.09 2.63
C LEU A 9 19.59 -1.82 2.89
N GLY A 10 19.09 -2.27 4.02
CA GLY A 10 17.68 -2.26 4.43
C GLY A 10 17.03 -3.64 4.34
N SER A 11 16.20 -3.98 5.32
CA SER A 11 15.53 -5.28 5.46
C SER A 11 14.02 -5.25 5.28
N GLY A 12 13.48 -4.21 4.64
CA GLY A 12 12.08 -4.18 4.24
C GLY A 12 11.72 -5.32 3.26
N PRO A 13 10.46 -5.42 2.78
CA PRO A 13 10.03 -6.48 1.87
C PRO A 13 10.96 -6.66 0.66
N GLY A 14 11.39 -5.59 0.03
CA GLY A 14 12.41 -5.67 -1.02
C GLY A 14 13.70 -6.28 -0.50
N GLY A 15 14.22 -5.78 0.63
CA GLY A 15 15.53 -6.18 1.14
C GLY A 15 15.62 -7.64 1.61
N TYR A 16 14.72 -8.08 2.50
CA TYR A 16 14.80 -9.45 3.03
C TYR A 16 14.47 -10.51 1.96
N VAL A 17 13.54 -10.24 1.04
CA VAL A 17 13.21 -11.14 -0.07
C VAL A 17 14.38 -11.27 -1.02
N THR A 18 15.00 -10.14 -1.39
CA THR A 18 16.21 -10.09 -2.22
C THR A 18 17.33 -10.90 -1.61
N ALA A 19 17.60 -10.72 -0.31
CA ALA A 19 18.67 -11.42 0.39
C ALA A 19 18.42 -12.94 0.43
N ILE A 20 17.18 -13.36 0.66
CA ILE A 20 16.82 -14.79 0.64
C ILE A 20 17.01 -15.36 -0.77
N ARG A 21 16.53 -14.67 -1.81
CA ARG A 21 16.68 -15.14 -3.18
C ARG A 21 18.15 -15.20 -3.61
N ALA A 22 18.96 -14.20 -3.24
CA ALA A 22 20.39 -14.20 -3.47
C ALA A 22 21.08 -15.42 -2.82
N SER A 23 20.78 -15.71 -1.56
CA SER A 23 21.28 -16.89 -0.86
C SER A 23 20.87 -18.19 -1.53
N GLN A 24 19.61 -18.31 -2.01
CA GLN A 24 19.15 -19.49 -2.75
C GLN A 24 19.89 -19.69 -4.08
N LEU A 25 20.38 -18.61 -4.67
CA LEU A 25 21.20 -18.63 -5.89
C LEU A 25 22.69 -18.90 -5.60
N GLY A 26 23.05 -19.13 -4.35
CA GLY A 26 24.40 -19.50 -3.93
C GLY A 26 25.31 -18.34 -3.53
N PHE A 27 24.79 -17.09 -3.48
CA PHE A 27 25.58 -15.94 -3.07
C PHE A 27 25.74 -15.88 -1.55
N LYS A 28 26.96 -15.57 -1.10
CA LYS A 28 27.22 -15.21 0.30
C LYS A 28 26.65 -13.81 0.56
N THR A 29 25.57 -13.75 1.33
CA THR A 29 24.73 -12.56 1.46
C THR A 29 24.71 -12.01 2.89
N ALA A 30 24.68 -10.67 3.01
CA ALA A 30 24.36 -9.97 4.25
C ALA A 30 23.28 -8.94 4.04
N VAL A 31 22.58 -8.61 5.13
CA VAL A 31 21.59 -7.51 5.20
C VAL A 31 22.03 -6.53 6.27
N VAL A 32 22.03 -5.24 5.96
CA VAL A 32 22.27 -4.16 6.92
C VAL A 32 20.94 -3.57 7.34
N GLU A 33 20.64 -3.56 8.65
CA GLU A 33 19.38 -3.00 9.18
C GLU A 33 19.65 -2.11 10.41
N LYS A 34 19.06 -0.92 10.41
CA LYS A 34 19.25 0.07 11.48
C LYS A 34 18.20 0.03 12.58
N GLU A 35 17.06 -0.63 12.36
CA GLU A 35 15.93 -0.57 13.30
C GLU A 35 15.36 -1.96 13.57
N SER A 36 14.57 -2.50 12.65
CA SER A 36 13.89 -3.79 12.84
C SER A 36 13.77 -4.56 11.54
N LEU A 37 14.08 -5.86 11.57
CA LEU A 37 13.91 -6.73 10.42
C LEU A 37 12.47 -6.71 9.89
N GLY A 38 12.33 -6.67 8.56
CA GLY A 38 11.05 -6.53 7.89
C GLY A 38 10.66 -5.09 7.55
N GLY A 39 11.45 -4.10 8.00
CA GLY A 39 11.30 -2.69 7.67
C GLY A 39 9.93 -2.10 8.04
N VAL A 40 9.55 -1.02 7.35
CA VAL A 40 8.29 -0.30 7.63
C VAL A 40 7.07 -1.21 7.44
N CYS A 41 7.00 -2.00 6.37
CA CYS A 41 5.81 -2.80 6.05
C CYS A 41 5.41 -3.75 7.18
N LEU A 42 6.36 -4.49 7.76
CA LEU A 42 6.06 -5.47 8.81
C LEU A 42 5.95 -4.84 10.20
N ASN A 43 6.62 -3.71 10.45
CA ASN A 43 6.69 -3.11 11.79
C ASN A 43 5.80 -1.86 11.93
N TRP A 44 5.68 -1.04 10.90
CA TRP A 44 5.08 0.30 10.95
C TRP A 44 4.15 0.61 9.78
N GLY A 45 3.72 -0.38 9.03
CA GLY A 45 2.93 -0.19 7.81
C GLY A 45 1.92 -1.28 7.59
N CYS A 46 2.09 -2.04 6.50
CA CYS A 46 1.11 -2.99 5.96
C CYS A 46 0.49 -3.89 7.02
N ILE A 47 1.31 -4.67 7.72
CA ILE A 47 0.83 -5.75 8.57
C ILE A 47 0.17 -5.24 9.86
N PRO A 48 0.81 -4.36 10.68
CA PRO A 48 0.14 -3.85 11.87
C PRO A 48 -1.09 -3.00 11.56
N THR A 49 -1.13 -2.26 10.45
CA THR A 49 -2.33 -1.56 10.02
C THR A 49 -3.47 -2.55 9.72
N LYS A 50 -3.21 -3.62 8.96
CA LYS A 50 -4.23 -4.64 8.68
C LYS A 50 -4.73 -5.35 9.94
N ALA A 51 -3.85 -5.49 10.95
CA ALA A 51 -4.27 -5.98 12.27
C ALA A 51 -5.23 -5.00 12.98
N LEU A 52 -4.99 -3.67 12.89
CA LEU A 52 -5.91 -2.64 13.39
C LEU A 52 -7.24 -2.67 12.64
N LEU A 53 -7.20 -2.69 11.29
CA LEU A 53 -8.39 -2.72 10.44
C LEU A 53 -9.25 -3.97 10.71
N LYS A 54 -8.61 -5.13 10.95
CA LYS A 54 -9.35 -6.35 11.32
C LYS A 54 -10.06 -6.21 12.68
N SER A 55 -9.43 -5.58 13.66
CA SER A 55 -10.09 -5.29 14.94
C SER A 55 -11.27 -4.35 14.77
N ALA A 56 -11.12 -3.31 13.92
CA ALA A 56 -12.21 -2.40 13.55
C ALA A 56 -13.37 -3.15 12.87
N GLN A 57 -13.08 -4.01 11.90
CA GLN A 57 -14.09 -4.82 11.21
C GLN A 57 -14.85 -5.72 12.18
N VAL A 58 -14.15 -6.39 13.10
CA VAL A 58 -14.81 -7.24 14.12
C VAL A 58 -15.71 -6.40 15.03
N PHE A 59 -15.26 -5.21 15.43
CA PHE A 59 -16.06 -4.31 16.25
C PHE A 59 -17.31 -3.80 15.51
N GLU A 60 -17.21 -3.50 14.21
CA GLU A 60 -18.37 -3.18 13.36
C GLU A 60 -19.38 -4.34 13.32
N TYR A 61 -18.93 -5.60 13.17
CA TYR A 61 -19.84 -6.76 13.25
C TYR A 61 -20.54 -6.85 14.60
N LEU A 62 -19.86 -6.54 15.73
CA LEU A 62 -20.49 -6.56 17.04
C LEU A 62 -21.54 -5.45 17.18
N LYS A 63 -21.29 -4.25 16.65
CA LYS A 63 -22.27 -3.14 16.64
C LYS A 63 -23.51 -3.45 15.79
N HIS A 64 -23.35 -4.27 14.77
CA HIS A 64 -24.41 -4.67 13.83
C HIS A 64 -24.79 -6.15 13.97
N ALA A 65 -24.60 -6.74 15.16
CA ALA A 65 -24.85 -8.16 15.42
C ALA A 65 -26.30 -8.58 15.15
N GLU A 66 -27.27 -7.69 15.31
CA GLU A 66 -28.70 -7.94 15.06
C GLU A 66 -28.98 -8.27 13.58
N ASP A 67 -28.22 -7.73 12.64
CA ASP A 67 -28.34 -8.04 11.21
C ASP A 67 -28.07 -9.52 10.92
N TYR A 68 -27.33 -10.20 11.81
CA TYR A 68 -27.00 -11.63 11.76
C TYR A 68 -27.84 -12.47 12.73
N GLY A 69 -28.87 -11.89 13.34
CA GLY A 69 -29.72 -12.58 14.33
C GLY A 69 -29.03 -12.81 15.68
N LEU A 70 -27.94 -12.11 15.96
CA LEU A 70 -27.18 -12.23 17.20
C LEU A 70 -27.54 -11.09 18.16
N LYS A 71 -27.56 -11.37 19.47
CA LYS A 71 -27.79 -10.37 20.51
C LYS A 71 -26.49 -10.10 21.23
N VAL A 72 -25.97 -8.90 21.07
CA VAL A 72 -24.80 -8.39 21.80
C VAL A 72 -25.25 -7.21 22.62
N LYS A 73 -25.03 -7.27 23.94
CA LYS A 73 -25.33 -6.16 24.83
C LYS A 73 -24.07 -5.33 25.01
N ASP A 74 -24.20 -4.00 24.79
CA ASP A 74 -23.16 -2.99 25.08
C ASP A 74 -21.76 -3.39 24.54
N ALA A 75 -21.66 -3.53 23.20
CA ALA A 75 -20.37 -3.82 22.57
C ALA A 75 -19.38 -2.66 22.85
N GLU A 76 -18.34 -2.95 23.60
CA GLU A 76 -17.25 -2.02 23.94
C GLU A 76 -15.93 -2.51 23.37
N HIS A 77 -14.97 -1.61 23.22
CA HIS A 77 -13.61 -1.97 22.82
C HIS A 77 -12.60 -1.39 23.80
N ASP A 78 -11.50 -2.11 23.99
CA ASP A 78 -10.30 -1.66 24.68
C ASP A 78 -9.28 -1.20 23.63
N PHE A 79 -9.14 0.11 23.48
CA PHE A 79 -8.26 0.71 22.47
C PHE A 79 -6.78 0.31 22.68
N ASP A 80 -6.32 0.26 23.94
CA ASP A 80 -4.94 -0.16 24.27
C ASP A 80 -4.71 -1.63 23.88
N ALA A 81 -5.67 -2.51 24.14
CA ALA A 81 -5.60 -3.92 23.74
C ALA A 81 -5.60 -4.08 22.21
N VAL A 82 -6.37 -3.27 21.48
CA VAL A 82 -6.35 -3.24 20.00
C VAL A 82 -4.97 -2.84 19.49
N VAL A 83 -4.38 -1.78 20.03
CA VAL A 83 -3.03 -1.34 19.69
C VAL A 83 -1.99 -2.42 20.02
N LYS A 84 -2.01 -2.98 21.24
CA LYS A 84 -1.11 -4.07 21.66
C LYS A 84 -1.20 -5.29 20.75
N ARG A 85 -2.42 -5.68 20.34
CA ARG A 85 -2.61 -6.77 19.37
C ARG A 85 -1.84 -6.48 18.07
N SER A 86 -1.95 -5.27 17.52
CA SER A 86 -1.28 -4.91 16.28
C SER A 86 0.25 -4.96 16.43
N ARG A 87 0.78 -4.53 17.58
CA ARG A 87 2.22 -4.60 17.88
C ARG A 87 2.69 -6.04 18.02
N GLY A 88 1.94 -6.90 18.72
CA GLY A 88 2.25 -8.33 18.83
C GLY A 88 2.29 -9.04 17.48
N VAL A 89 1.41 -8.66 16.53
CA VAL A 89 1.47 -9.16 15.15
C VAL A 89 2.75 -8.71 14.45
N ALA A 90 3.13 -7.44 14.58
CA ALA A 90 4.38 -6.91 14.01
C ALA A 90 5.61 -7.62 14.57
N ASP A 91 5.68 -7.83 15.89
CA ASP A 91 6.76 -8.55 16.56
C ASP A 91 6.88 -9.99 16.05
N GLY A 92 5.75 -10.67 15.89
CA GLY A 92 5.70 -12.01 15.30
C GLY A 92 6.29 -12.07 13.90
N MET A 93 5.97 -11.07 13.05
CA MET A 93 6.48 -10.98 11.69
C MET A 93 8.00 -10.70 11.65
N SER A 94 8.49 -9.77 12.47
CA SER A 94 9.93 -9.50 12.58
C SER A 94 10.71 -10.73 13.05
N ASN A 95 10.18 -11.47 14.03
CA ASN A 95 10.77 -12.73 14.48
C ASN A 95 10.78 -13.78 13.36
N GLY A 96 9.72 -13.82 12.53
CA GLY A 96 9.66 -14.65 11.33
C GLY A 96 10.79 -14.33 10.34
N VAL A 97 11.03 -13.04 10.05
CA VAL A 97 12.12 -12.61 9.17
C VAL A 97 13.48 -12.98 9.79
N LYS A 98 13.68 -12.80 11.10
CA LYS A 98 14.90 -13.20 11.79
C LYS A 98 15.17 -14.71 11.63
N PHE A 99 14.14 -15.54 11.76
CA PHE A 99 14.22 -16.97 11.51
C PHE A 99 14.62 -17.26 10.05
N LEU A 100 14.03 -16.56 9.07
CA LEU A 100 14.34 -16.73 7.65
C LEU A 100 15.78 -16.33 7.32
N MET A 101 16.32 -15.27 7.91
CA MET A 101 17.73 -14.89 7.76
C MET A 101 18.64 -16.03 8.25
N LYS A 102 18.39 -16.54 9.45
CA LYS A 102 19.16 -17.67 10.00
C LYS A 102 19.05 -18.94 9.15
N LYS A 103 17.83 -19.31 8.71
CA LYS A 103 17.55 -20.48 7.86
C LYS A 103 18.36 -20.43 6.56
N ASN A 104 18.44 -19.25 5.95
CA ASN A 104 19.13 -19.04 4.68
C ASN A 104 20.61 -18.63 4.87
N LYS A 105 21.17 -18.68 6.09
CA LYS A 105 22.58 -18.35 6.39
C LYS A 105 22.97 -16.94 5.95
N ILE A 106 22.05 -15.99 6.09
CA ILE A 106 22.24 -14.58 5.77
C ILE A 106 22.71 -13.87 7.04
N ASP A 107 23.84 -13.18 6.96
CA ASP A 107 24.35 -12.37 8.07
C ASP A 107 23.52 -11.10 8.21
N VAL A 108 23.06 -10.79 9.43
CA VAL A 108 22.39 -9.54 9.75
C VAL A 108 23.40 -8.63 10.44
N ILE A 109 23.66 -7.48 9.82
CA ILE A 109 24.56 -6.44 10.32
C ILE A 109 23.69 -5.31 10.84
N GLU A 110 23.62 -5.19 12.17
CA GLU A 110 22.84 -4.13 12.83
C GLU A 110 23.61 -2.80 12.79
N GLY A 111 22.95 -1.71 12.42
CA GLY A 111 23.50 -0.36 12.40
C GLY A 111 23.13 0.46 11.17
N TYR A 112 23.55 1.72 11.17
CA TYR A 112 23.29 2.65 10.08
C TYR A 112 24.34 2.49 8.97
N GLY A 113 23.90 1.94 7.83
CA GLY A 113 24.77 1.68 6.69
C GLY A 113 24.92 2.89 5.76
N LYS A 114 26.15 3.13 5.28
CA LYS A 114 26.48 4.09 4.23
C LYS A 114 27.25 3.40 3.12
N VAL A 115 26.89 3.63 1.87
CA VAL A 115 27.68 3.19 0.73
C VAL A 115 28.90 4.06 0.54
N LYS A 116 30.03 3.45 0.16
CA LYS A 116 31.30 4.10 -0.15
C LYS A 116 31.83 3.66 -1.51
N PRO A 117 32.72 4.42 -2.15
CA PRO A 117 33.43 3.97 -3.33
C PRO A 117 34.14 2.64 -3.12
N GLY A 118 34.28 1.84 -4.18
CA GLY A 118 34.95 0.54 -4.11
C GLY A 118 34.05 -0.61 -3.63
N LYS A 119 32.71 -0.43 -3.67
CA LYS A 119 31.71 -1.43 -3.26
C LYS A 119 31.83 -1.80 -1.77
N ILE A 120 31.90 -0.78 -0.96
CA ILE A 120 32.02 -0.87 0.51
C ILE A 120 30.74 -0.33 1.13
N ILE A 121 30.27 -0.97 2.19
CA ILE A 121 29.29 -0.40 3.13
C ILE A 121 29.98 -0.17 4.46
N ASP A 122 29.92 1.05 4.95
CA ASP A 122 30.29 1.43 6.31
C ASP A 122 29.09 1.32 7.21
N VAL A 123 29.19 0.56 8.28
CA VAL A 123 28.16 0.46 9.32
C VAL A 123 28.79 0.89 10.63
N ASP A 124 28.45 2.09 11.08
CA ASP A 124 28.92 2.67 12.33
C ASP A 124 30.46 2.63 12.48
N GLY A 125 31.19 2.89 11.39
CA GLY A 125 32.67 2.91 11.34
C GLY A 125 33.32 1.56 11.04
N LYS A 126 32.55 0.50 10.84
CA LYS A 126 33.06 -0.81 10.42
C LYS A 126 32.73 -1.08 8.96
N GLU A 127 33.75 -1.36 8.17
CA GLU A 127 33.60 -1.55 6.71
C GLU A 127 33.42 -3.01 6.31
N TYR A 128 32.51 -3.21 5.36
CA TYR A 128 32.19 -4.48 4.73
C TYR A 128 32.27 -4.33 3.21
N ALA A 129 32.97 -5.24 2.55
CA ALA A 129 33.08 -5.24 1.09
C ALA A 129 32.09 -6.24 0.47
N ALA A 130 31.57 -5.90 -0.71
CA ALA A 130 30.75 -6.81 -1.51
C ALA A 130 31.10 -6.70 -3.00
N ASP A 131 30.73 -7.69 -3.79
CA ASP A 131 30.82 -7.60 -5.25
C ASP A 131 29.62 -6.81 -5.81
N HIS A 132 28.45 -6.89 -5.12
CA HIS A 132 27.22 -6.17 -5.46
C HIS A 132 26.60 -5.56 -4.20
N ILE A 133 26.15 -4.32 -4.28
CA ILE A 133 25.41 -3.59 -3.22
C ILE A 133 24.03 -3.23 -3.72
N ILE A 134 22.99 -3.63 -2.97
CA ILE A 134 21.59 -3.36 -3.32
C ILE A 134 21.01 -2.42 -2.26
N ILE A 135 20.57 -1.23 -2.69
CA ILE A 135 20.00 -0.20 -1.82
C ILE A 135 18.49 -0.39 -1.75
N ALA A 136 17.98 -0.71 -0.55
CA ALA A 136 16.56 -0.99 -0.26
C ALA A 136 16.10 -0.27 1.01
N THR A 137 16.52 0.99 1.18
CA THR A 137 16.33 1.77 2.42
C THR A 137 14.91 2.29 2.62
N GLY A 138 14.01 2.08 1.65
CA GLY A 138 12.58 2.37 1.77
C GLY A 138 12.26 3.86 1.88
N ALA A 139 11.10 4.15 2.47
CA ALA A 139 10.57 5.51 2.58
C ALA A 139 10.01 5.80 3.98
N ARG A 140 9.70 7.09 4.22
CA ARG A 140 9.06 7.61 5.43
C ARG A 140 7.93 8.58 5.06
N SER A 141 7.12 8.99 6.06
CA SER A 141 6.14 10.07 5.88
C SER A 141 6.77 11.30 5.25
N ARG A 142 6.10 11.87 4.26
CA ARG A 142 6.44 13.20 3.73
C ARG A 142 5.93 14.27 4.70
N GLU A 143 6.72 15.28 4.92
CA GLU A 143 6.32 16.47 5.65
C GLU A 143 6.08 17.64 4.70
N LEU A 144 5.06 18.44 4.97
CA LEU A 144 4.81 19.70 4.28
C LEU A 144 5.14 20.87 5.21
N PRO A 145 5.65 22.01 4.69
CA PRO A 145 5.90 23.20 5.51
C PRO A 145 4.65 23.72 6.23
N SER A 146 3.49 23.59 5.63
CA SER A 146 2.18 23.95 6.23
C SER A 146 1.66 22.94 7.26
N LEU A 147 2.29 21.76 7.35
CA LEU A 147 1.84 20.63 8.19
C LEU A 147 3.06 19.95 8.84
N PRO A 148 3.88 20.66 9.64
CA PRO A 148 5.06 20.09 10.29
C PRO A 148 4.61 19.06 11.35
N GLN A 149 5.21 17.86 11.33
CA GLN A 149 4.90 16.81 12.28
C GLN A 149 5.68 17.04 13.59
N ASP A 150 4.95 17.16 14.71
CA ASP A 150 5.55 17.26 16.06
C ASP A 150 5.55 15.91 16.80
N GLY A 151 4.96 14.88 16.17
CA GLY A 151 4.85 13.54 16.72
C GLY A 151 3.86 13.40 17.89
N LYS A 152 3.10 14.45 18.21
CA LYS A 152 2.13 14.49 19.34
C LYS A 152 0.74 14.90 18.87
N LYS A 153 0.61 16.06 18.25
CA LYS A 153 -0.66 16.64 17.78
C LYS A 153 -0.77 16.59 16.25
N VAL A 154 0.34 16.82 15.56
CA VAL A 154 0.47 16.56 14.13
C VAL A 154 1.34 15.32 13.96
N ILE A 155 0.74 14.22 13.56
CA ILE A 155 1.37 12.91 13.56
C ILE A 155 1.43 12.28 12.17
N GLY A 156 2.37 11.36 12.00
CA GLY A 156 2.43 10.47 10.84
C GLY A 156 1.83 9.09 11.15
N TYR A 157 1.93 8.19 10.19
CA TYR A 157 1.39 6.83 10.29
C TYR A 157 1.95 6.03 11.49
N ARG A 158 3.23 6.23 11.85
CA ARG A 158 3.85 5.50 12.98
C ARG A 158 3.15 5.80 14.30
N GLN A 159 2.96 7.08 14.59
CA GLN A 159 2.27 7.52 15.80
C GLN A 159 0.80 7.14 15.75
N ALA A 160 0.15 7.26 14.57
CA ALA A 160 -1.26 6.92 14.42
C ALA A 160 -1.57 5.46 14.77
N MET A 161 -0.66 4.52 14.54
CA MET A 161 -0.89 3.11 14.91
C MET A 161 -0.51 2.76 16.36
N THR A 162 0.03 3.71 17.11
CA THR A 162 0.52 3.48 18.49
C THR A 162 0.09 4.55 19.49
N LEU A 163 -1.00 5.29 19.19
CA LEU A 163 -1.53 6.26 20.13
C LEU A 163 -1.89 5.57 21.45
N GLU A 164 -1.51 6.17 22.57
CA GLU A 164 -1.85 5.68 23.91
C GLU A 164 -3.33 5.88 24.26
N LYS A 165 -3.95 6.90 23.64
CA LYS A 165 -5.37 7.23 23.86
C LYS A 165 -6.05 7.47 22.52
N GLN A 166 -7.25 6.95 22.39
CA GLN A 166 -8.10 7.23 21.25
C GLN A 166 -8.51 8.70 21.26
N PRO A 167 -8.27 9.46 20.15
CA PRO A 167 -8.75 10.83 20.02
C PRO A 167 -10.27 10.86 19.85
N LYS A 168 -10.92 11.90 20.35
CA LYS A 168 -12.35 12.12 20.11
C LYS A 168 -12.59 12.64 18.70
N LYS A 169 -11.69 13.51 18.22
CA LYS A 169 -11.74 14.11 16.88
C LYS A 169 -10.38 14.02 16.19
N MET A 170 -10.38 13.64 14.91
CA MET A 170 -9.19 13.56 14.10
C MET A 170 -9.43 14.20 12.73
N ILE A 171 -8.47 15.02 12.29
CA ILE A 171 -8.38 15.48 10.90
C ILE A 171 -7.33 14.61 10.20
N VAL A 172 -7.72 14.01 9.08
CA VAL A 172 -6.82 13.23 8.20
C VAL A 172 -6.54 14.08 6.97
N VAL A 173 -5.28 14.48 6.76
CA VAL A 173 -4.86 15.27 5.61
C VAL A 173 -4.26 14.35 4.57
N GLY A 174 -4.91 14.26 3.41
CA GLY A 174 -4.63 13.31 2.34
C GLY A 174 -5.51 12.08 2.40
N SER A 175 -6.01 11.66 1.24
CA SER A 175 -6.95 10.54 1.08
C SER A 175 -6.39 9.40 0.22
N GLY A 176 -5.06 9.24 0.15
CA GLY A 176 -4.45 8.03 -0.37
C GLY A 176 -4.71 6.83 0.55
N ALA A 177 -4.20 5.64 0.21
CA ALA A 177 -4.44 4.39 0.97
C ALA A 177 -4.22 4.55 2.48
N ILE A 178 -3.11 5.20 2.89
CA ILE A 178 -2.80 5.44 4.31
C ILE A 178 -3.92 6.28 4.97
N GLY A 179 -4.31 7.39 4.34
CA GLY A 179 -5.31 8.31 4.90
C GLY A 179 -6.67 7.64 5.08
N VAL A 180 -7.18 6.96 4.04
CA VAL A 180 -8.51 6.33 4.11
C VAL A 180 -8.54 5.10 5.02
N GLU A 181 -7.45 4.34 5.13
CA GLU A 181 -7.36 3.21 6.05
C GLU A 181 -7.41 3.67 7.52
N PHE A 182 -6.63 4.69 7.90
CA PHE A 182 -6.70 5.25 9.24
C PHE A 182 -8.02 5.99 9.50
N ALA A 183 -8.57 6.70 8.52
CA ALA A 183 -9.89 7.32 8.65
C ALA A 183 -10.96 6.28 8.97
N TYR A 184 -10.98 5.16 8.26
CA TYR A 184 -11.86 4.04 8.54
C TYR A 184 -11.62 3.44 9.93
N PHE A 185 -10.35 3.15 10.29
CA PHE A 185 -10.01 2.57 11.59
C PHE A 185 -10.52 3.43 12.74
N TYR A 186 -10.14 4.71 12.77
CA TYR A 186 -10.50 5.60 13.86
C TYR A 186 -12.01 5.87 13.92
N ASN A 187 -12.65 6.05 12.77
CA ASN A 187 -14.11 6.22 12.73
C ASN A 187 -14.84 4.99 13.27
N SER A 188 -14.44 3.79 12.88
CA SER A 188 -15.02 2.54 13.39
C SER A 188 -14.83 2.38 14.90
N MET A 189 -13.72 2.89 15.45
CA MET A 189 -13.49 2.94 16.91
C MET A 189 -14.26 4.07 17.61
N GLY A 190 -14.99 4.93 16.89
CA GLY A 190 -15.84 5.99 17.46
C GLY A 190 -15.21 7.39 17.51
N THR A 191 -14.08 7.60 16.85
CA THR A 191 -13.49 8.93 16.62
C THR A 191 -14.26 9.68 15.55
N GLU A 192 -14.60 10.96 15.76
CA GLU A 192 -15.13 11.84 14.72
C GLU A 192 -14.02 12.18 13.74
N VAL A 193 -14.13 11.71 12.47
CA VAL A 193 -13.08 11.87 11.47
C VAL A 193 -13.50 12.83 10.36
N THR A 194 -12.59 13.77 10.02
CA THR A 194 -12.71 14.63 8.84
C THR A 194 -11.51 14.42 7.93
N ILE A 195 -11.74 14.00 6.68
CA ILE A 195 -10.72 13.91 5.64
C ILE A 195 -10.64 15.23 4.90
N VAL A 196 -9.43 15.79 4.76
CA VAL A 196 -9.14 16.97 3.93
C VAL A 196 -8.24 16.52 2.77
N GLU A 197 -8.76 16.64 1.54
CA GLU A 197 -8.08 16.20 0.32
C GLU A 197 -7.91 17.36 -0.66
N TYR A 198 -6.66 17.57 -1.10
CA TYR A 198 -6.31 18.61 -2.06
C TYR A 198 -6.92 18.33 -3.45
N MET A 199 -6.95 17.06 -3.86
CA MET A 199 -7.51 16.63 -5.14
C MET A 199 -9.05 16.72 -5.15
N PRO A 200 -9.69 16.75 -6.35
CA PRO A 200 -11.15 16.87 -6.46
C PRO A 200 -11.92 15.61 -6.03
N LYS A 201 -11.24 14.49 -5.79
CA LYS A 201 -11.82 13.20 -5.35
C LYS A 201 -10.93 12.52 -4.33
N ILE A 202 -11.49 11.71 -3.45
CA ILE A 202 -10.70 10.83 -2.56
C ILE A 202 -10.11 9.66 -3.36
N VAL A 203 -9.09 8.99 -2.82
CA VAL A 203 -8.31 7.95 -3.51
C VAL A 203 -8.03 8.32 -4.97
N PRO A 204 -7.34 9.44 -5.23
CA PRO A 204 -7.34 10.12 -6.53
C PRO A 204 -6.74 9.29 -7.68
N VAL A 205 -5.98 8.25 -7.36
CA VAL A 205 -5.37 7.35 -8.36
C VAL A 205 -6.34 6.28 -8.88
N GLU A 206 -7.45 6.04 -8.16
CA GLU A 206 -8.42 5.02 -8.49
C GLU A 206 -9.40 5.46 -9.60
N ASP A 207 -10.09 4.51 -10.21
CA ASP A 207 -11.19 4.78 -11.15
C ASP A 207 -12.22 5.70 -10.51
N ASP A 208 -12.83 6.59 -11.30
CA ASP A 208 -13.75 7.61 -10.82
C ASP A 208 -15.00 7.03 -10.13
N GLU A 209 -15.50 5.89 -10.58
CA GLU A 209 -16.65 5.23 -9.97
C GLU A 209 -16.29 4.59 -8.65
N VAL A 210 -15.06 4.02 -8.53
CA VAL A 210 -14.52 3.49 -7.27
C VAL A 210 -14.39 4.61 -6.24
N SER A 211 -13.81 5.74 -6.62
CA SER A 211 -13.68 6.92 -5.76
C SER A 211 -15.04 7.43 -5.28
N LYS A 212 -16.02 7.58 -6.18
CA LYS A 212 -17.38 8.00 -5.84
C LYS A 212 -18.08 7.02 -4.90
N GLN A 213 -17.88 5.71 -5.10
CA GLN A 213 -18.47 4.69 -4.24
C GLN A 213 -17.86 4.74 -2.83
N LEU A 214 -16.52 4.84 -2.70
CA LEU A 214 -15.88 4.98 -1.40
C LEU A 214 -16.36 6.25 -0.65
N GLU A 215 -16.43 7.38 -1.36
CA GLU A 215 -16.93 8.63 -0.78
C GLU A 215 -18.34 8.49 -0.23
N ARG A 216 -19.24 7.81 -0.98
CA ARG A 216 -20.62 7.52 -0.53
C ARG A 216 -20.62 6.64 0.72
N SER A 217 -19.83 5.57 0.74
CA SER A 217 -19.76 4.64 1.86
C SER A 217 -19.21 5.32 3.11
N PHE A 218 -18.17 6.13 2.98
CA PHE A 218 -17.57 6.87 4.09
C PHE A 218 -18.51 7.92 4.67
N LYS A 219 -19.23 8.67 3.81
CA LYS A 219 -20.26 9.63 4.27
C LYS A 219 -21.39 8.93 5.03
N LYS A 220 -21.80 7.75 4.56
CA LYS A 220 -22.81 6.92 5.25
C LYS A 220 -22.32 6.46 6.63
N SER A 221 -21.03 6.19 6.79
CA SER A 221 -20.40 5.84 8.07
C SER A 221 -20.10 7.04 8.95
N GLY A 222 -20.44 8.27 8.54
CA GLY A 222 -20.27 9.49 9.33
C GLY A 222 -18.92 10.19 9.17
N ILE A 223 -18.05 9.71 8.28
CA ILE A 223 -16.78 10.40 7.96
C ILE A 223 -17.08 11.65 7.14
N LYS A 224 -16.60 12.81 7.61
CA LYS A 224 -16.67 14.06 6.86
C LYS A 224 -15.58 14.11 5.80
N ILE A 225 -15.89 14.58 4.60
CA ILE A 225 -14.95 14.63 3.47
C ILE A 225 -14.99 16.00 2.83
N MET A 226 -13.82 16.62 2.72
CA MET A 226 -13.58 17.89 2.07
C MET A 226 -12.57 17.67 0.94
N THR A 227 -13.04 17.66 -0.30
CA THR A 227 -12.19 17.58 -1.50
C THR A 227 -11.94 18.96 -2.09
N SER A 228 -10.91 19.12 -2.94
CA SER A 228 -10.42 20.42 -3.42
C SER A 228 -10.18 21.38 -2.26
N ALA A 229 -9.61 20.89 -1.18
CA ALA A 229 -9.39 21.58 0.09
C ALA A 229 -7.93 21.42 0.51
N GLU A 230 -7.31 22.52 0.94
CA GLU A 230 -5.89 22.59 1.30
C GLU A 230 -5.71 23.04 2.76
N VAL A 231 -4.96 22.29 3.53
CA VAL A 231 -4.52 22.72 4.87
C VAL A 231 -3.37 23.69 4.70
N THR A 232 -3.62 24.98 5.00
CA THR A 232 -2.64 26.07 4.84
C THR A 232 -1.80 26.32 6.07
N SER A 233 -2.34 26.03 7.26
CA SER A 233 -1.61 26.10 8.53
C SER A 233 -2.25 25.24 9.62
N VAL A 234 -1.45 24.92 10.64
CA VAL A 234 -1.90 24.18 11.82
C VAL A 234 -1.37 24.90 13.06
N ASP A 235 -2.27 25.26 13.97
CA ASP A 235 -1.93 25.81 15.30
C ASP A 235 -2.08 24.70 16.35
N THR A 236 -0.99 24.39 17.04
CA THR A 236 -0.91 23.37 18.11
C THR A 236 -0.72 23.97 19.50
N SER A 237 -0.86 25.29 19.68
CA SER A 237 -0.58 25.99 20.93
C SER A 237 -1.64 25.74 22.03
N GLY A 238 -2.88 25.39 21.64
CA GLY A 238 -3.98 25.08 22.56
C GLY A 238 -3.96 23.64 23.10
N GLU A 239 -5.04 23.18 23.73
CA GLU A 239 -5.17 21.76 24.14
C GLU A 239 -5.25 20.81 22.93
N GLY A 240 -6.02 21.19 21.90
CA GLY A 240 -6.14 20.46 20.63
C GLY A 240 -5.35 21.12 19.51
N VAL A 241 -5.87 20.94 18.31
CA VAL A 241 -5.29 21.46 17.05
C VAL A 241 -6.35 22.29 16.33
N LYS A 242 -5.92 23.42 15.75
CA LYS A 242 -6.72 24.23 14.81
C LYS A 242 -6.06 24.21 13.45
N ALA A 243 -6.70 23.55 12.48
CA ALA A 243 -6.24 23.50 11.11
C ALA A 243 -7.00 24.53 10.26
N THR A 244 -6.31 25.45 9.62
CA THR A 244 -6.91 26.37 8.64
C THR A 244 -6.99 25.64 7.30
N VAL A 245 -8.20 25.52 6.76
CA VAL A 245 -8.48 24.82 5.50
C VAL A 245 -9.00 25.82 4.49
N LYS A 246 -8.33 25.93 3.36
CA LYS A 246 -8.75 26.74 2.21
C LYS A 246 -9.56 25.87 1.25
N THR A 247 -10.75 26.36 0.91
CA THR A 247 -11.66 25.73 -0.05
C THR A 247 -12.04 26.73 -1.14
N LYS A 248 -12.77 26.29 -2.16
CA LYS A 248 -13.35 27.19 -3.19
C LYS A 248 -14.33 28.23 -2.61
N LYS A 249 -14.88 27.97 -1.40
CA LYS A 249 -15.85 28.89 -0.74
C LYS A 249 -15.19 29.85 0.23
N GLY A 250 -13.90 29.75 0.46
CA GLY A 250 -13.15 30.55 1.42
C GLY A 250 -12.35 29.68 2.39
N GLU A 251 -11.84 30.32 3.42
CA GLU A 251 -11.12 29.64 4.50
C GLU A 251 -12.07 29.30 5.66
N GLU A 252 -11.83 28.14 6.26
CA GLU A 252 -12.49 27.71 7.49
C GLU A 252 -11.47 27.07 8.44
N VAL A 253 -11.78 27.10 9.73
CA VAL A 253 -10.94 26.50 10.78
C VAL A 253 -11.60 25.25 11.30
N LEU A 254 -10.89 24.13 11.21
CA LEU A 254 -11.30 22.85 11.80
C LEU A 254 -10.58 22.64 13.13
N GLU A 255 -11.32 22.19 14.13
CA GLU A 255 -10.78 21.84 15.45
C GLU A 255 -10.80 20.32 15.67
N ALA A 256 -9.68 19.78 16.16
CA ALA A 256 -9.55 18.37 16.49
C ALA A 256 -8.56 18.15 17.66
N ASP A 257 -8.49 16.93 18.17
CA ASP A 257 -7.45 16.54 19.13
C ASP A 257 -6.11 16.30 18.40
N ILE A 258 -6.18 15.72 17.21
CA ILE A 258 -5.02 15.27 16.43
C ILE A 258 -5.25 15.54 14.92
N VAL A 259 -4.16 15.88 14.23
CA VAL A 259 -4.06 15.86 12.77
C VAL A 259 -3.15 14.73 12.34
N LEU A 260 -3.65 13.82 11.49
CA LEU A 260 -2.85 12.81 10.81
C LEU A 260 -2.40 13.35 9.44
N SER A 261 -1.09 13.47 9.23
CA SER A 261 -0.48 13.80 7.94
C SER A 261 -0.30 12.53 7.11
N ALA A 262 -1.10 12.38 6.05
CA ALA A 262 -1.07 11.27 5.10
C ALA A 262 -0.84 11.77 3.66
N VAL A 263 0.02 12.79 3.49
CA VAL A 263 0.28 13.54 2.24
C VAL A 263 1.34 12.89 1.34
N GLY A 264 1.60 11.61 1.53
CA GLY A 264 2.55 10.83 0.75
C GLY A 264 3.80 10.43 1.53
N ILE A 265 4.77 9.92 0.80
CA ILE A 265 6.03 9.39 1.33
C ILE A 265 7.23 10.11 0.70
N LYS A 266 8.39 10.01 1.35
CA LYS A 266 9.69 10.47 0.88
C LYS A 266 10.72 9.36 1.03
N SER A 267 11.50 9.08 -0.01
CA SER A 267 12.52 8.04 0.00
C SER A 267 13.64 8.34 0.99
N ASN A 268 14.20 7.29 1.59
CA ASN A 268 15.29 7.38 2.56
C ASN A 268 16.64 7.28 1.85
N ILE A 269 17.03 8.33 1.16
CA ILE A 269 18.26 8.38 0.37
C ILE A 269 19.28 9.39 0.89
N GLU A 270 18.92 10.21 1.87
CA GLU A 270 19.83 11.23 2.43
C GLU A 270 20.87 10.58 3.35
N ASN A 271 22.10 11.10 3.31
CA ASN A 271 23.23 10.73 4.18
C ASN A 271 23.64 9.24 4.13
N ILE A 272 23.28 8.53 3.08
CA ILE A 272 23.69 7.11 2.87
C ILE A 272 24.88 6.98 1.91
N GLY A 273 25.52 8.08 1.51
CA GLY A 273 26.77 8.09 0.74
C GLY A 273 26.60 7.98 -0.78
N LEU A 274 25.42 8.30 -1.34
CA LEU A 274 25.15 8.20 -2.78
C LEU A 274 26.05 9.15 -3.57
N GLU A 275 26.22 10.38 -3.08
CA GLU A 275 27.03 11.44 -3.68
C GLU A 275 28.51 11.05 -3.74
N ASP A 276 29.04 10.41 -2.68
CA ASP A 276 30.43 9.97 -2.59
C ASP A 276 30.76 8.89 -3.65
N VAL A 277 29.75 8.08 -4.00
CA VAL A 277 29.86 7.04 -5.03
C VAL A 277 29.56 7.57 -6.43
N GLY A 278 28.85 8.69 -6.54
CA GLY A 278 28.39 9.26 -7.82
C GLY A 278 27.13 8.58 -8.36
N ILE A 279 26.30 8.03 -7.50
CA ILE A 279 25.02 7.43 -7.88
C ILE A 279 24.03 8.53 -8.26
N ALA A 280 23.43 8.41 -9.46
CA ALA A 280 22.50 9.38 -9.99
C ALA A 280 21.14 9.34 -9.28
N VAL A 281 20.65 10.53 -8.92
CA VAL A 281 19.38 10.74 -8.23
C VAL A 281 18.57 11.80 -8.97
N ASP A 282 17.27 11.56 -9.15
CA ASP A 282 16.30 12.58 -9.56
C ASP A 282 15.30 12.82 -8.43
N ARG A 283 15.27 14.07 -7.90
CA ARG A 283 14.49 14.46 -6.71
C ARG A 283 14.84 13.60 -5.50
N ASP A 284 13.96 12.64 -5.13
CA ASP A 284 14.16 11.69 -4.04
C ASP A 284 14.22 10.24 -4.53
N LYS A 285 14.59 10.00 -5.80
CA LYS A 285 14.64 8.67 -6.40
C LYS A 285 16.01 8.36 -7.00
N ILE A 286 16.54 7.18 -6.70
CA ILE A 286 17.74 6.64 -7.32
C ILE A 286 17.37 6.17 -8.73
N LEU A 287 18.09 6.64 -9.74
CA LEU A 287 17.86 6.24 -11.13
C LEU A 287 18.45 4.87 -11.40
N VAL A 288 17.65 3.98 -11.98
CA VAL A 288 18.01 2.60 -12.31
C VAL A 288 17.53 2.25 -13.72
N ASN A 289 18.14 1.22 -14.32
CA ASN A 289 17.64 0.58 -15.52
C ASN A 289 16.57 -0.48 -15.21
N ASP A 290 16.04 -1.15 -16.22
CA ASP A 290 14.99 -2.19 -16.12
C ASP A 290 15.36 -3.39 -15.22
N TYR A 291 16.64 -3.52 -14.87
CA TYR A 291 17.18 -4.57 -14.01
C TYR A 291 17.74 -4.01 -12.69
N TYR A 292 17.31 -2.80 -12.32
CA TYR A 292 17.61 -2.10 -11.05
C TYR A 292 19.07 -1.73 -10.84
N GLN A 293 19.90 -1.78 -11.89
CA GLN A 293 21.29 -1.31 -11.84
C GLN A 293 21.31 0.22 -11.95
N THR A 294 22.10 0.86 -11.06
CA THR A 294 22.37 2.30 -11.13
C THR A 294 23.36 2.63 -12.25
N ASN A 295 23.66 3.91 -12.41
CA ASN A 295 24.73 4.37 -13.33
C ASN A 295 26.13 3.89 -12.92
N ILE A 296 26.32 3.38 -11.69
CA ILE A 296 27.60 2.89 -11.19
C ILE A 296 27.59 1.36 -11.14
N PRO A 297 28.49 0.66 -11.86
CA PRO A 297 28.54 -0.79 -11.89
C PRO A 297 28.73 -1.43 -10.50
N GLY A 298 27.88 -2.43 -10.20
CA GLY A 298 27.89 -3.14 -8.93
C GLY A 298 27.05 -2.49 -7.83
N TYR A 299 26.37 -1.36 -8.13
CA TYR A 299 25.38 -0.76 -7.24
C TYR A 299 24.00 -0.82 -7.89
N TYR A 300 23.04 -1.23 -7.10
CA TYR A 300 21.64 -1.44 -7.50
C TYR A 300 20.72 -0.75 -6.49
N ALA A 301 19.49 -0.45 -6.88
CA ALA A 301 18.48 0.07 -5.97
C ALA A 301 17.09 -0.51 -6.31
N ILE A 302 16.27 -0.78 -5.28
CA ILE A 302 14.94 -1.37 -5.42
C ILE A 302 13.93 -0.74 -4.44
N GLY A 303 12.66 -0.89 -4.74
CA GLY A 303 11.56 -0.48 -3.88
C GLY A 303 11.40 1.03 -3.81
N ASP A 304 10.93 1.53 -2.67
CA ASP A 304 10.50 2.92 -2.49
C ASP A 304 11.57 3.98 -2.79
N VAL A 305 12.83 3.59 -2.97
CA VAL A 305 13.93 4.51 -3.33
C VAL A 305 14.10 4.67 -4.85
N THR A 306 13.41 3.86 -5.66
CA THR A 306 13.43 3.92 -7.12
C THR A 306 12.16 4.55 -7.67
N PRO A 307 12.14 5.01 -8.95
CA PRO A 307 10.90 5.36 -9.63
C PRO A 307 9.93 4.17 -9.68
N GLY A 308 8.64 4.44 -9.68
CA GLY A 308 7.59 3.41 -9.76
C GLY A 308 6.66 3.44 -8.55
N GLN A 309 5.91 2.35 -8.39
CA GLN A 309 4.89 2.22 -7.33
C GLN A 309 5.56 1.77 -6.03
N ALA A 310 5.40 2.56 -4.96
CA ALA A 310 5.95 2.26 -3.64
C ALA A 310 5.08 1.23 -2.90
N LEU A 311 5.20 -0.04 -3.31
CA LEU A 311 4.42 -1.17 -2.80
C LEU A 311 5.34 -2.33 -2.40
N ALA A 312 5.00 -3.02 -1.32
CA ALA A 312 5.82 -4.10 -0.79
C ALA A 312 6.04 -5.25 -1.79
N HIS A 313 4.99 -5.65 -2.52
CA HIS A 313 5.07 -6.70 -3.52
C HIS A 313 5.86 -6.28 -4.77
N VAL A 314 5.84 -4.99 -5.12
CA VAL A 314 6.69 -4.43 -6.18
C VAL A 314 8.16 -4.53 -5.77
N ALA A 315 8.51 -4.01 -4.59
CA ALA A 315 9.88 -4.07 -4.07
C ALA A 315 10.41 -5.52 -3.99
N SER A 316 9.55 -6.49 -3.63
CA SER A 316 9.90 -7.91 -3.59
C SER A 316 10.16 -8.47 -4.99
N ALA A 317 9.31 -8.16 -5.96
CA ALA A 317 9.47 -8.59 -7.35
C ALA A 317 10.73 -7.98 -7.98
N GLU A 318 10.95 -6.68 -7.77
CA GLU A 318 12.16 -5.97 -8.21
C GLU A 318 13.44 -6.63 -7.66
N GLY A 319 13.42 -6.97 -6.36
CA GLY A 319 14.56 -7.60 -5.70
C GLY A 319 14.88 -8.99 -6.22
N ILE A 320 13.86 -9.82 -6.48
CA ILE A 320 14.03 -11.16 -7.08
C ILE A 320 14.64 -11.01 -8.48
N LEU A 321 14.04 -10.16 -9.32
CA LEU A 321 14.49 -9.93 -10.69
C LEU A 321 15.93 -9.39 -10.72
N CYS A 322 16.28 -8.47 -9.84
CA CYS A 322 17.60 -7.89 -9.70
C CYS A 322 18.66 -8.97 -9.44
N VAL A 323 18.47 -9.84 -8.44
CA VAL A 323 19.47 -10.86 -8.08
C VAL A 323 19.52 -12.02 -9.08
N GLU A 324 18.40 -12.36 -9.72
CA GLU A 324 18.38 -13.33 -10.82
C GLU A 324 19.17 -12.82 -12.03
N LYS A 325 19.07 -11.52 -12.33
CA LYS A 325 19.89 -10.88 -13.37
C LYS A 325 21.38 -10.87 -13.00
N ILE A 326 21.72 -10.56 -11.75
CA ILE A 326 23.10 -10.63 -11.23
C ILE A 326 23.65 -12.05 -11.37
N ALA A 327 22.82 -13.07 -11.14
CA ALA A 327 23.19 -14.48 -11.31
C ALA A 327 23.33 -14.93 -12.78
N GLY A 328 23.10 -14.03 -13.74
CA GLY A 328 23.22 -14.34 -15.16
C GLY A 328 22.01 -15.08 -15.74
N GLN A 329 20.89 -15.13 -15.02
CA GLN A 329 19.67 -15.74 -15.54
C GLN A 329 19.02 -14.85 -16.61
N HIS A 330 18.28 -15.49 -17.53
CA HIS A 330 17.41 -14.76 -18.45
C HIS A 330 16.15 -14.36 -17.69
N VAL A 331 15.92 -13.05 -17.56
CA VAL A 331 14.76 -12.48 -16.86
C VAL A 331 14.10 -11.43 -17.74
N GLU A 332 12.77 -11.39 -17.71
CA GLU A 332 11.99 -10.31 -18.32
C GLU A 332 11.93 -9.12 -17.37
N ALA A 333 11.87 -7.90 -17.90
CA ALA A 333 11.61 -6.70 -17.12
C ALA A 333 10.22 -6.77 -16.46
N LEU A 334 10.09 -6.14 -15.30
CA LEU A 334 8.81 -6.06 -14.59
C LEU A 334 7.81 -5.21 -15.40
N ASP A 335 6.63 -5.76 -15.64
CA ASP A 335 5.52 -5.01 -16.24
C ASP A 335 4.81 -4.16 -15.17
N TYR A 336 5.16 -2.89 -15.10
CA TYR A 336 4.53 -1.93 -14.19
C TYR A 336 3.07 -1.60 -14.55
N GLY A 337 2.62 -1.93 -15.76
CA GLY A 337 1.22 -1.83 -16.17
C GLY A 337 0.32 -2.92 -15.58
N ASN A 338 0.92 -3.98 -15.03
CA ASN A 338 0.19 -5.11 -14.43
C ASN A 338 0.42 -5.28 -12.93
N ILE A 339 0.73 -4.20 -12.22
CA ILE A 339 0.88 -4.21 -10.76
C ILE A 339 -0.46 -3.90 -10.11
N PRO A 340 -0.98 -4.77 -9.21
CA PRO A 340 -2.22 -4.48 -8.49
C PRO A 340 -2.00 -3.47 -7.37
N GLY A 341 -2.94 -2.52 -7.22
CA GLY A 341 -3.09 -1.66 -6.06
C GLY A 341 -4.19 -2.18 -5.14
N CYS A 342 -3.98 -2.10 -3.83
CA CYS A 342 -4.97 -2.51 -2.83
C CYS A 342 -5.07 -1.49 -1.69
N THR A 343 -6.30 -1.17 -1.28
CA THR A 343 -6.61 -0.34 -0.12
C THR A 343 -7.59 -1.10 0.78
N TYR A 344 -7.25 -1.24 2.05
CA TYR A 344 -7.91 -2.17 2.98
C TYR A 344 -8.89 -1.52 3.94
N CYS A 345 -9.41 -0.34 3.60
CA CYS A 345 -10.55 0.25 4.31
C CYS A 345 -11.83 -0.61 4.10
N SER A 346 -12.98 -0.19 4.61
CA SER A 346 -14.25 -0.87 4.30
C SER A 346 -15.23 0.15 3.68
N PRO A 347 -15.69 -0.13 2.44
CA PRO A 347 -15.34 -1.25 1.56
C PRO A 347 -13.88 -1.22 1.11
N GLU A 348 -13.28 -2.41 0.85
CA GLU A 348 -11.94 -2.54 0.28
C GLU A 348 -11.91 -2.08 -1.17
N ILE A 349 -10.72 -1.66 -1.64
CA ILE A 349 -10.49 -1.33 -3.05
C ILE A 349 -9.36 -2.20 -3.58
N ALA A 350 -9.50 -2.68 -4.82
CA ALA A 350 -8.43 -3.33 -5.55
C ALA A 350 -8.51 -2.96 -7.04
N SER A 351 -7.35 -2.67 -7.63
CA SER A 351 -7.28 -2.23 -9.02
C SER A 351 -6.02 -2.74 -9.71
N VAL A 352 -6.09 -2.96 -11.02
CA VAL A 352 -4.95 -3.26 -11.89
C VAL A 352 -5.23 -2.75 -13.31
N GLY A 353 -4.21 -2.25 -13.97
CA GLY A 353 -4.29 -1.78 -15.35
C GLY A 353 -4.89 -0.38 -15.50
N LEU A 354 -5.41 -0.07 -16.68
CA LEU A 354 -5.94 1.24 -17.04
C LEU A 354 -7.29 1.50 -16.40
N THR A 355 -7.49 2.71 -15.89
CA THR A 355 -8.83 3.22 -15.57
C THR A 355 -9.57 3.59 -16.87
N GLU A 356 -10.90 3.72 -16.80
CA GLU A 356 -11.69 4.16 -17.93
C GLU A 356 -11.24 5.53 -18.47
N ALA A 357 -10.88 6.45 -17.56
CA ALA A 357 -10.39 7.78 -17.94
C ALA A 357 -9.06 7.68 -18.70
N GLN A 358 -8.12 6.85 -18.24
CA GLN A 358 -6.83 6.64 -18.90
C GLN A 358 -6.99 5.96 -20.25
N ALA A 359 -7.87 4.96 -20.37
CA ALA A 359 -8.16 4.32 -21.65
C ALA A 359 -8.72 5.32 -22.68
N LYS A 360 -9.64 6.17 -22.26
CA LYS A 360 -10.19 7.26 -23.11
C LYS A 360 -9.14 8.30 -23.49
N GLU A 361 -8.28 8.70 -22.55
CA GLU A 361 -7.19 9.66 -22.83
C GLU A 361 -6.20 9.11 -23.84
N GLN A 362 -5.95 7.80 -23.83
CA GLN A 362 -5.12 7.10 -24.82
C GLN A 362 -5.84 6.86 -26.15
N GLY A 363 -7.12 7.24 -26.27
CA GLY A 363 -7.92 7.05 -27.48
C GLY A 363 -8.27 5.60 -27.80
N LEU A 364 -8.27 4.73 -26.78
CA LEU A 364 -8.62 3.32 -26.95
C LEU A 364 -10.13 3.15 -27.08
N ASP A 365 -10.56 2.32 -28.02
CA ASP A 365 -11.94 1.83 -28.11
C ASP A 365 -12.11 0.66 -27.17
N VAL A 366 -13.01 0.80 -26.19
CA VAL A 366 -13.11 -0.14 -25.06
C VAL A 366 -14.53 -0.65 -24.85
N ARG A 367 -14.62 -1.91 -24.37
CA ARG A 367 -15.80 -2.49 -23.78
C ARG A 367 -15.68 -2.40 -22.27
N ILE A 368 -16.71 -1.90 -21.62
CA ILE A 368 -16.74 -1.75 -20.17
C ILE A 368 -17.89 -2.59 -19.65
N GLY A 369 -17.61 -3.42 -18.64
CA GLY A 369 -18.64 -4.15 -17.92
C GLY A 369 -18.55 -3.87 -16.43
N LYS A 370 -19.70 -3.97 -15.75
CA LYS A 370 -19.79 -3.67 -14.34
C LYS A 370 -20.88 -4.51 -13.68
N PHE A 371 -20.51 -5.18 -12.58
CA PHE A 371 -21.45 -5.98 -11.82
C PHE A 371 -21.49 -5.53 -10.35
N PRO A 372 -22.64 -5.08 -9.82
CA PRO A 372 -22.78 -4.63 -8.43
C PRO A 372 -22.89 -5.85 -7.49
N PHE A 373 -22.25 -5.78 -6.33
CA PHE A 373 -22.36 -6.82 -5.30
C PHE A 373 -23.79 -6.99 -4.73
N SER A 374 -24.66 -5.99 -4.91
CA SER A 374 -26.06 -6.12 -4.54
C SER A 374 -26.81 -7.21 -5.34
N ALA A 375 -26.30 -7.56 -6.52
CA ALA A 375 -26.83 -8.67 -7.35
C ALA A 375 -26.14 -10.01 -7.04
N SER A 376 -25.07 -10.04 -6.22
CA SER A 376 -24.37 -11.29 -5.86
C SER A 376 -25.05 -12.04 -4.72
N GLY A 377 -25.30 -13.33 -4.93
CA GLY A 377 -25.83 -14.22 -3.89
C GLY A 377 -24.89 -14.35 -2.69
N LYS A 378 -23.57 -14.47 -2.93
CA LYS A 378 -22.55 -14.53 -1.87
C LYS A 378 -22.48 -13.24 -1.05
N ALA A 379 -22.48 -12.09 -1.71
CA ALA A 379 -22.50 -10.80 -1.03
C ALA A 379 -23.77 -10.62 -0.18
N SER A 380 -24.92 -11.08 -0.70
CA SER A 380 -26.19 -11.05 0.02
C SER A 380 -26.17 -11.95 1.26
N ALA A 381 -25.66 -13.18 1.16
CA ALA A 381 -25.52 -14.10 2.28
C ALA A 381 -24.54 -13.58 3.34
N GLY A 382 -23.48 -12.87 2.93
CA GLY A 382 -22.48 -12.29 3.82
C GLY A 382 -22.84 -10.93 4.40
N GLY A 383 -23.94 -10.29 3.96
CA GLY A 383 -24.31 -8.92 4.38
C GLY A 383 -23.45 -7.83 3.74
N ASN A 384 -22.61 -8.13 2.76
CA ASN A 384 -21.60 -7.24 2.18
C ASN A 384 -21.96 -6.83 0.74
N LYS A 385 -23.08 -6.13 0.57
CA LYS A 385 -23.65 -5.77 -0.74
C LYS A 385 -23.07 -4.48 -1.33
N ASP A 386 -22.24 -3.76 -0.59
CA ASP A 386 -21.72 -2.47 -1.01
C ASP A 386 -20.55 -2.65 -1.99
N GLY A 387 -20.65 -1.99 -3.14
CA GLY A 387 -19.60 -1.99 -4.15
C GLY A 387 -19.92 -2.76 -5.43
N PHE A 388 -18.88 -2.97 -6.23
CA PHE A 388 -18.98 -3.57 -7.57
C PHE A 388 -17.60 -4.06 -8.07
N VAL A 389 -17.65 -4.86 -9.15
CA VAL A 389 -16.52 -5.14 -10.03
C VAL A 389 -16.74 -4.39 -11.35
N LYS A 390 -15.69 -3.68 -11.83
CA LYS A 390 -15.67 -3.02 -13.14
C LYS A 390 -14.47 -3.54 -13.94
N VAL A 391 -14.70 -3.93 -15.19
CA VAL A 391 -13.69 -4.43 -16.11
C VAL A 391 -13.64 -3.59 -17.37
N ILE A 392 -12.46 -3.50 -17.98
CA ILE A 392 -12.20 -2.74 -19.20
C ILE A 392 -11.45 -3.64 -20.17
N PHE A 393 -12.01 -3.86 -21.36
CA PHE A 393 -11.41 -4.65 -22.43
C PHE A 393 -11.21 -3.80 -23.67
N ASP A 394 -10.16 -4.09 -24.44
CA ASP A 394 -10.02 -3.57 -25.79
C ASP A 394 -11.18 -4.08 -26.65
N ALA A 395 -11.84 -3.18 -27.39
CA ALA A 395 -13.04 -3.53 -28.17
C ALA A 395 -12.73 -4.39 -29.38
N LYS A 396 -11.50 -4.30 -29.92
CA LYS A 396 -11.10 -4.96 -31.16
C LYS A 396 -10.49 -6.35 -30.91
N TYR A 397 -9.56 -6.45 -29.98
CA TYR A 397 -8.79 -7.67 -29.74
C TYR A 397 -9.23 -8.41 -28.47
N GLY A 398 -10.03 -7.76 -27.62
CA GLY A 398 -10.52 -8.35 -26.37
C GLY A 398 -9.47 -8.42 -25.27
N GLU A 399 -8.35 -7.69 -25.37
CA GLU A 399 -7.33 -7.64 -24.33
C GLU A 399 -7.92 -7.05 -23.03
N TRP A 400 -7.59 -7.64 -21.89
CA TRP A 400 -8.03 -7.16 -20.59
C TRP A 400 -7.18 -5.98 -20.15
N LEU A 401 -7.66 -4.75 -20.36
CA LEU A 401 -6.91 -3.52 -20.12
C LEU A 401 -6.92 -3.07 -18.66
N GLY A 402 -7.99 -3.34 -17.93
CA GLY A 402 -8.10 -2.90 -16.54
C GLY A 402 -9.21 -3.61 -15.76
N CYS A 403 -9.01 -3.67 -14.44
CA CYS A 403 -10.00 -4.20 -13.49
C CYS A 403 -9.97 -3.35 -12.22
N HIS A 404 -11.14 -2.87 -11.80
CA HIS A 404 -11.32 -1.96 -10.67
C HIS A 404 -12.47 -2.46 -9.80
N MET A 405 -12.16 -2.80 -8.57
CA MET A 405 -13.11 -3.41 -7.65
C MET A 405 -13.22 -2.57 -6.37
N ILE A 406 -14.43 -2.47 -5.84
CA ILE A 406 -14.66 -1.94 -4.50
C ILE A 406 -15.71 -2.80 -3.79
N GLY A 407 -15.40 -3.31 -2.60
CA GLY A 407 -16.29 -4.21 -1.85
C GLY A 407 -15.56 -5.08 -0.85
N ALA A 408 -16.24 -6.03 -0.24
CA ALA A 408 -15.63 -6.95 0.69
C ALA A 408 -14.79 -8.02 -0.02
N GLY A 409 -13.54 -8.22 0.40
CA GLY A 409 -12.66 -9.28 -0.09
C GLY A 409 -12.09 -9.04 -1.49
N VAL A 410 -12.27 -7.85 -2.07
CA VAL A 410 -11.78 -7.55 -3.43
C VAL A 410 -10.25 -7.53 -3.51
N THR A 411 -9.57 -7.27 -2.39
CA THR A 411 -8.10 -7.31 -2.31
C THR A 411 -7.53 -8.72 -2.51
N ASP A 412 -8.31 -9.76 -2.21
CA ASP A 412 -7.95 -11.15 -2.52
C ASP A 412 -8.37 -11.56 -3.94
N MET A 413 -9.44 -10.96 -4.48
CA MET A 413 -9.98 -11.29 -5.80
C MET A 413 -9.13 -10.74 -6.95
N ILE A 414 -8.45 -9.62 -6.77
CA ILE A 414 -7.73 -8.93 -7.86
C ILE A 414 -6.65 -9.78 -8.53
N ALA A 415 -6.12 -10.78 -7.83
CA ALA A 415 -5.09 -11.69 -8.34
C ALA A 415 -5.55 -12.44 -9.61
N GLU A 416 -6.84 -12.71 -9.76
CA GLU A 416 -7.42 -13.31 -10.97
C GLU A 416 -7.21 -12.40 -12.18
N ALA A 417 -7.52 -11.11 -12.05
CA ALA A 417 -7.32 -10.14 -13.12
C ALA A 417 -5.82 -9.94 -13.46
N VAL A 418 -4.94 -9.90 -12.44
CA VAL A 418 -3.49 -9.80 -12.64
C VAL A 418 -2.96 -10.99 -13.43
N LEU A 419 -3.38 -12.22 -13.07
CA LEU A 419 -2.96 -13.43 -13.77
C LEU A 419 -3.55 -13.47 -15.19
N GLY A 420 -4.83 -13.15 -15.36
CA GLY A 420 -5.49 -13.09 -16.65
C GLY A 420 -4.76 -12.12 -17.61
N ARG A 421 -4.44 -10.91 -17.15
CA ARG A 421 -3.68 -9.93 -17.91
C ARG A 421 -2.26 -10.42 -18.26
N LYS A 422 -1.53 -11.04 -17.30
CA LYS A 422 -0.18 -11.59 -17.56
C LYS A 422 -0.19 -12.69 -18.62
N LEU A 423 -1.28 -13.44 -18.72
CA LEU A 423 -1.49 -14.51 -19.71
C LEU A 423 -2.15 -14.02 -21.00
N GLU A 424 -2.34 -12.70 -21.16
CA GLU A 424 -3.00 -12.10 -22.32
C GLU A 424 -4.42 -12.69 -22.56
N THR A 425 -5.11 -13.02 -21.47
CA THR A 425 -6.45 -13.60 -21.50
C THR A 425 -7.45 -12.59 -22.03
N THR A 426 -8.34 -13.04 -22.93
CA THR A 426 -9.48 -12.23 -23.40
C THR A 426 -10.72 -12.48 -22.56
N GLY A 427 -11.74 -11.62 -22.70
CA GLY A 427 -13.00 -11.81 -21.97
C GLY A 427 -13.69 -13.17 -22.25
N HIS A 428 -13.51 -13.72 -23.45
CA HIS A 428 -14.11 -15.01 -23.81
C HIS A 428 -13.58 -16.18 -22.98
N GLU A 429 -12.29 -16.19 -22.63
CA GLU A 429 -11.70 -17.20 -21.78
C GLU A 429 -12.21 -17.09 -20.35
N VAL A 430 -12.38 -15.86 -19.84
CA VAL A 430 -12.96 -15.62 -18.52
C VAL A 430 -14.39 -16.10 -18.46
N LEU A 431 -15.21 -15.82 -19.50
CA LEU A 431 -16.61 -16.28 -19.58
C LEU A 431 -16.74 -17.80 -19.64
N LYS A 432 -15.73 -18.52 -20.16
CA LYS A 432 -15.71 -19.98 -20.22
C LYS A 432 -15.07 -20.64 -19.01
N ALA A 433 -14.38 -19.87 -18.16
CA ALA A 433 -13.85 -20.37 -16.90
C ALA A 433 -14.99 -20.57 -15.89
N VAL A 434 -15.08 -21.77 -15.31
CA VAL A 434 -16.11 -22.08 -14.32
C VAL A 434 -15.71 -21.50 -12.97
N HIS A 435 -16.47 -20.50 -12.51
CA HIS A 435 -16.28 -19.92 -11.18
C HIS A 435 -17.04 -20.76 -10.12
N PRO A 436 -16.47 -20.97 -8.93
CA PRO A 436 -17.14 -21.73 -7.88
C PRO A 436 -18.32 -20.93 -7.30
N HIS A 437 -19.43 -21.64 -7.01
CA HIS A 437 -20.65 -21.07 -6.43
C HIS A 437 -20.86 -21.56 -4.98
N PRO A 438 -21.21 -20.67 -4.01
CA PRO A 438 -21.30 -19.22 -4.15
C PRO A 438 -19.97 -18.53 -3.72
N THR A 439 -19.46 -17.63 -4.54
CA THR A 439 -18.24 -16.84 -4.23
C THR A 439 -18.40 -15.39 -4.64
N MET A 440 -17.52 -14.53 -4.12
CA MET A 440 -17.42 -13.14 -4.57
C MET A 440 -16.80 -13.05 -5.97
N SER A 441 -15.96 -14.02 -6.37
CA SER A 441 -15.28 -14.06 -7.69
C SER A 441 -16.27 -14.23 -8.85
N GLU A 442 -17.48 -14.77 -8.63
CA GLU A 442 -18.53 -14.81 -9.66
C GLU A 442 -18.85 -13.41 -10.21
N ALA A 443 -18.66 -12.35 -9.38
CA ALA A 443 -18.86 -10.97 -9.82
C ALA A 443 -17.84 -10.53 -10.88
N VAL A 444 -16.67 -11.15 -10.96
CA VAL A 444 -15.69 -10.88 -12.03
C VAL A 444 -16.23 -11.40 -13.35
N MET A 445 -16.69 -12.66 -13.38
CA MET A 445 -17.28 -13.27 -14.57
C MET A 445 -18.53 -12.49 -15.04
N GLU A 446 -19.43 -12.12 -14.13
CA GLU A 446 -20.63 -11.33 -14.47
C GLU A 446 -20.29 -9.93 -15.01
N ALA A 447 -19.25 -9.26 -14.44
CA ALA A 447 -18.79 -7.99 -14.98
C ALA A 447 -18.19 -8.14 -16.39
N VAL A 448 -17.47 -9.27 -16.63
CA VAL A 448 -16.99 -9.59 -18.00
C VAL A 448 -18.17 -9.86 -18.92
N ALA A 449 -19.19 -10.62 -18.47
CA ALA A 449 -20.39 -10.88 -19.25
C ALA A 449 -21.13 -9.59 -19.61
N ASP A 450 -21.20 -8.60 -18.69
CA ASP A 450 -21.78 -7.29 -18.97
C ASP A 450 -21.01 -6.53 -20.07
N ALA A 451 -19.68 -6.62 -20.10
CA ALA A 451 -18.85 -6.02 -21.16
C ALA A 451 -19.12 -6.60 -22.56
N TYR A 452 -19.69 -7.80 -22.63
CA TYR A 452 -20.00 -8.51 -23.87
C TYR A 452 -21.51 -8.69 -24.14
N ASP A 453 -22.36 -7.99 -23.40
CA ASP A 453 -23.83 -8.09 -23.50
C ASP A 453 -24.38 -9.50 -23.22
N GLU A 454 -23.66 -10.29 -22.39
CA GLU A 454 -23.99 -11.68 -22.03
C GLU A 454 -24.33 -11.85 -20.54
N VAL A 455 -24.47 -10.77 -19.78
CA VAL A 455 -24.76 -10.79 -18.33
C VAL A 455 -26.11 -11.47 -18.05
N ILE A 456 -26.17 -12.32 -17.01
CA ILE A 456 -27.36 -13.09 -16.67
C ILE A 456 -28.09 -12.51 -15.46
N HIS A 457 -27.35 -12.04 -14.45
CA HIS A 457 -27.90 -11.70 -13.14
C HIS A 457 -28.03 -10.18 -12.90
N LEU A 458 -28.08 -9.36 -13.96
CA LEU A 458 -28.40 -7.91 -13.90
C LEU A 458 -29.81 -7.61 -14.34
#